data_c637633ff2c2ba907facac4174f18623
#
_entry.id   c637633ff2c2ba907facac4174f18623
#
_cell.length_a   1.000
_cell.length_b   1.000
_cell.length_c   1.000
_cell.angle_alpha   90.00
_cell.angle_beta   90.00
_cell.angle_gamma   90.00
#
_symmetry.space_group_name_H-M   'P 1'
#
loop_
_entity.id
_entity.type
_entity.pdbx_description
1 polymer ?
#
loop_
_entity_poly.entity_id
_entity_poly.type
_entity_poly.pdbx_seq_one_letter_code
_entity_poly.pdbx_strand_id
1 'polypeptide(L)'
;MNLNRNGVHLNYEIHGIGPAILLSHGYSATLEMWRGQIAPLSQRHQLILWDMRGHGQTDSPEEPSLYSRDATVADMAALLDKAGVERAIVGGLSLGGYMSLAFYLSYPERVRALLLFDAGPGFKNDEARAAWNKRAAETANSFATEGLASLRSRSREMATSTHRSAAGLARAALGMLAQRDALVIKSLPDIKVPTLIIVGADDAPFLAPTDYMAAKIPNAHKVVIPHAGHASNLDQPELFNQAVLKFLESAHLL
;
A
#
# COMPACT_ATOMS: atom_id res chain seq x y z
N MET A 1 12.45 13.73 -2.24
CA MET A 1 11.93 14.94 -1.54
C MET A 1 11.61 14.61 -0.09
N ASN A 2 11.33 15.61 0.75
CA ASN A 2 11.08 15.37 2.17
C ASN A 2 9.92 16.27 2.67
N LEU A 3 8.97 15.68 3.40
CA LEU A 3 7.86 16.38 4.06
C LEU A 3 7.98 16.19 5.57
N ASN A 4 8.18 17.28 6.33
CA ASN A 4 8.09 17.21 7.79
C ASN A 4 6.62 17.21 8.22
N ARG A 5 6.20 16.16 8.91
CA ARG A 5 4.88 16.04 9.51
C ARG A 5 5.00 15.76 11.00
N ASN A 6 4.81 16.82 11.82
CA ASN A 6 4.88 16.74 13.27
C ASN A 6 6.19 16.12 13.78
N GLY A 7 7.33 16.55 13.21
CA GLY A 7 8.65 16.08 13.57
C GLY A 7 9.10 14.77 12.89
N VAL A 8 8.26 14.14 12.07
CA VAL A 8 8.62 12.97 11.25
C VAL A 8 8.84 13.41 9.81
N HIS A 9 10.02 13.13 9.27
CA HIS A 9 10.36 13.43 7.87
C HIS A 9 9.96 12.25 6.97
N LEU A 10 8.95 12.47 6.14
CA LEU A 10 8.48 11.50 5.15
C LEU A 10 9.27 11.66 3.86
N ASN A 11 9.92 10.60 3.40
CA ASN A 11 10.56 10.55 2.09
C ASN A 11 9.52 10.28 1.00
N TYR A 12 9.55 11.08 -0.07
CA TYR A 12 8.65 10.92 -1.21
C TYR A 12 9.25 11.41 -2.52
N GLU A 13 8.70 10.99 -3.63
CA GLU A 13 9.04 11.40 -4.98
C GLU A 13 7.78 11.79 -5.74
N ILE A 14 7.89 12.75 -6.67
CA ILE A 14 6.83 13.12 -7.61
C ILE A 14 7.40 13.03 -9.02
N HIS A 15 6.68 12.32 -9.90
CA HIS A 15 7.05 12.12 -11.30
C HIS A 15 5.88 12.46 -12.21
N GLY A 16 6.15 13.16 -13.32
CA GLY A 16 5.12 13.55 -14.30
C GLY A 16 4.22 14.68 -13.83
N ILE A 17 3.20 14.96 -14.65
CA ILE A 17 2.15 15.97 -14.43
C ILE A 17 0.80 15.38 -14.86
N GLY A 18 -0.30 15.96 -14.37
CA GLY A 18 -1.66 15.52 -14.69
C GLY A 18 -2.44 15.07 -13.45
N PRO A 19 -3.50 14.27 -13.62
CA PRO A 19 -4.25 13.71 -12.50
C PRO A 19 -3.33 12.92 -11.57
N ALA A 20 -3.45 13.13 -10.25
CA ALA A 20 -2.52 12.53 -9.30
C ALA A 20 -2.84 11.06 -9.00
N ILE A 21 -1.79 10.24 -8.90
CA ILE A 21 -1.80 8.87 -8.38
C ILE A 21 -0.86 8.82 -7.17
N LEU A 22 -1.37 8.45 -6.00
CA LEU A 22 -0.57 8.16 -4.81
C LEU A 22 -0.43 6.65 -4.64
N LEU A 23 0.80 6.12 -4.69
CA LEU A 23 1.07 4.70 -4.48
C LEU A 23 1.86 4.45 -3.19
N SER A 24 1.32 3.57 -2.36
CA SER A 24 1.93 3.10 -1.12
C SER A 24 2.51 1.69 -1.29
N HIS A 25 3.71 1.48 -0.80
CA HIS A 25 4.41 0.18 -0.88
C HIS A 25 3.86 -0.87 0.11
N GLY A 26 4.28 -2.12 -0.04
CA GLY A 26 4.00 -3.20 0.92
C GLY A 26 4.83 -3.09 2.19
N TYR A 27 4.45 -3.83 3.25
CA TYR A 27 5.25 -3.90 4.48
C TYR A 27 6.68 -4.41 4.17
N SER A 28 7.68 -3.79 4.75
CA SER A 28 9.12 -4.04 4.51
C SER A 28 9.59 -3.83 3.06
N ALA A 29 8.77 -3.26 2.18
CA ALA A 29 9.20 -2.70 0.91
C ALA A 29 9.47 -1.20 1.04
N THR A 30 9.78 -0.53 -0.06
CA THR A 30 9.99 0.92 -0.14
C THR A 30 9.39 1.45 -1.45
N LEU A 31 9.41 2.77 -1.63
CA LEU A 31 9.00 3.39 -2.90
C LEU A 31 9.76 2.85 -4.12
N GLU A 32 10.95 2.26 -3.91
CA GLU A 32 11.77 1.65 -4.97
C GLU A 32 11.05 0.53 -5.73
N MET A 33 10.09 -0.16 -5.09
CA MET A 33 9.32 -1.21 -5.75
C MET A 33 8.52 -0.71 -6.96
N TRP A 34 8.27 0.60 -7.05
CA TRP A 34 7.48 1.23 -8.10
C TRP A 34 8.31 1.73 -9.30
N ARG A 35 9.63 1.49 -9.34
CA ARG A 35 10.51 1.98 -10.42
C ARG A 35 10.03 1.58 -11.81
N GLY A 36 9.52 0.35 -11.97
CA GLY A 36 8.97 -0.15 -13.24
C GLY A 36 7.63 0.49 -13.65
N GLN A 37 6.97 1.21 -12.75
CA GLN A 37 5.69 1.90 -12.97
C GLN A 37 5.87 3.39 -13.26
N ILE A 38 7.05 3.98 -12.97
CA ILE A 38 7.27 5.42 -13.15
C ILE A 38 7.07 5.81 -14.60
N ALA A 39 7.84 5.25 -15.52
CA ALA A 39 7.80 5.65 -16.93
C ALA A 39 6.41 5.51 -17.57
N PRO A 40 5.69 4.36 -17.43
CA PRO A 40 4.37 4.22 -18.04
C PRO A 40 3.29 5.11 -17.41
N LEU A 41 3.29 5.32 -16.08
CA LEU A 41 2.24 6.08 -15.41
C LEU A 41 2.48 7.59 -15.46
N SER A 42 3.74 8.05 -15.37
CA SER A 42 4.06 9.48 -15.34
C SER A 42 3.92 10.19 -16.68
N GLN A 43 3.61 9.47 -17.77
CA GLN A 43 3.34 10.11 -19.08
C GLN A 43 2.08 10.97 -19.06
N ARG A 44 1.09 10.61 -18.26
CA ARG A 44 -0.22 11.29 -18.20
C ARG A 44 -0.70 11.60 -16.78
N HIS A 45 0.08 11.20 -15.75
CA HIS A 45 -0.28 11.37 -14.35
C HIS A 45 0.86 11.98 -13.54
N GLN A 46 0.50 12.70 -12.50
CA GLN A 46 1.42 13.06 -11.42
C GLN A 46 1.51 11.86 -10.46
N LEU A 47 2.58 11.08 -10.56
CA LEU A 47 2.79 9.91 -9.72
C LEU A 47 3.52 10.31 -8.44
N ILE A 48 2.90 10.09 -7.28
CA ILE A 48 3.44 10.34 -5.96
C ILE A 48 3.79 9.00 -5.32
N LEU A 49 5.08 8.78 -5.05
CA LEU A 49 5.62 7.58 -4.39
C LEU A 49 6.23 8.00 -3.07
N TRP A 50 6.13 7.17 -2.04
CA TRP A 50 6.61 7.53 -0.70
C TRP A 50 6.98 6.32 0.13
N ASP A 51 7.82 6.53 1.14
CA ASP A 51 8.16 5.54 2.15
C ASP A 51 7.31 5.76 3.40
N MET A 52 6.57 4.75 3.84
CA MET A 52 5.83 4.79 5.10
C MET A 52 6.78 4.91 6.30
N ARG A 53 6.28 5.38 7.44
CA ARG A 53 7.05 5.49 8.69
C ARG A 53 7.76 4.18 9.02
N GLY A 54 9.03 4.26 9.39
CA GLY A 54 9.86 3.11 9.69
C GLY A 54 10.41 2.37 8.47
N HIS A 55 10.06 2.79 7.26
CA HIS A 55 10.50 2.19 6.00
C HIS A 55 11.43 3.14 5.21
N GLY A 56 12.27 2.55 4.38
CA GLY A 56 13.11 3.26 3.42
C GLY A 56 13.90 4.40 4.04
N GLN A 57 13.74 5.59 3.48
CA GLN A 57 14.39 6.82 3.90
C GLN A 57 13.51 7.69 4.82
N THR A 58 12.26 7.31 5.06
CA THR A 58 11.40 7.97 6.05
C THR A 58 11.92 7.71 7.47
N ASP A 59 11.72 8.68 8.36
CA ASP A 59 12.13 8.56 9.75
C ASP A 59 11.49 7.37 10.46
N SER A 60 12.21 6.87 11.44
CA SER A 60 11.81 5.75 12.31
C SER A 60 11.67 6.23 13.75
N PRO A 61 10.64 7.04 14.08
CA PRO A 61 10.47 7.59 15.43
C PRO A 61 10.46 6.49 16.48
N GLU A 62 10.94 6.81 17.69
CA GLU A 62 11.02 5.83 18.78
C GLU A 62 9.66 5.55 19.42
N GLU A 63 8.76 6.54 19.39
CA GLU A 63 7.43 6.46 19.98
C GLU A 63 6.50 5.51 19.20
N PRO A 64 6.06 4.37 19.78
CA PRO A 64 5.24 3.37 19.07
C PRO A 64 3.88 3.89 18.60
N SER A 65 3.28 4.85 19.31
CA SER A 65 1.98 5.45 18.98
C SER A 65 1.99 6.19 17.64
N LEU A 66 3.17 6.56 17.13
CA LEU A 66 3.36 7.18 15.83
C LEU A 66 3.26 6.19 14.65
N TYR A 67 3.15 4.89 14.94
CA TYR A 67 2.95 3.84 13.95
C TYR A 67 1.52 3.29 14.06
N SER A 68 0.63 3.76 13.22
CA SER A 68 -0.76 3.30 13.21
C SER A 68 -1.39 3.47 11.84
N ARG A 69 -2.52 2.78 11.61
CA ARG A 69 -3.36 3.03 10.44
C ARG A 69 -3.69 4.52 10.32
N ASP A 70 -4.14 5.13 11.40
CA ASP A 70 -4.60 6.51 11.38
C ASP A 70 -3.46 7.51 11.12
N ALA A 71 -2.26 7.26 11.68
CA ALA A 71 -1.07 8.05 11.37
C ALA A 71 -0.66 7.92 9.90
N THR A 72 -0.69 6.71 9.34
CA THR A 72 -0.38 6.44 7.93
C THR A 72 -1.37 7.12 6.99
N VAL A 73 -2.67 7.02 7.27
CA VAL A 73 -3.74 7.69 6.50
C VAL A 73 -3.58 9.21 6.54
N ALA A 74 -3.23 9.77 7.69
CA ALA A 74 -2.97 11.19 7.81
C ALA A 74 -1.65 11.64 7.13
N ASP A 75 -0.64 10.76 7.03
CA ASP A 75 0.56 11.01 6.22
C ASP A 75 0.23 11.05 4.73
N MET A 76 -0.63 10.14 4.25
CA MET A 76 -1.11 10.14 2.86
C MET A 76 -1.85 11.45 2.52
N ALA A 77 -2.73 11.93 3.41
CA ALA A 77 -3.42 13.22 3.24
C ALA A 77 -2.41 14.38 3.16
N ALA A 78 -1.43 14.41 4.06
CA ALA A 78 -0.41 15.46 4.08
C ALA A 78 0.48 15.46 2.82
N LEU A 79 0.77 14.30 2.24
CA LEU A 79 1.48 14.19 0.96
C LEU A 79 0.66 14.77 -0.20
N LEU A 80 -0.65 14.51 -0.26
CA LEU A 80 -1.53 15.10 -1.26
C LEU A 80 -1.61 16.62 -1.08
N ASP A 81 -1.73 17.12 0.16
CA ASP A 81 -1.75 18.56 0.44
C ASP A 81 -0.43 19.22 0.03
N LYS A 82 0.72 18.59 0.32
CA LYS A 82 2.05 19.05 -0.08
C LYS A 82 2.22 19.11 -1.60
N ALA A 83 1.59 18.18 -2.31
CA ALA A 83 1.59 18.14 -3.77
C ALA A 83 0.55 19.09 -4.42
N GLY A 84 -0.27 19.79 -3.63
CA GLY A 84 -1.35 20.66 -4.12
C GLY A 84 -2.51 19.88 -4.74
N VAL A 85 -2.73 18.64 -4.29
CA VAL A 85 -3.71 17.71 -4.85
C VAL A 85 -4.94 17.63 -3.97
N GLU A 86 -6.08 18.07 -4.46
CA GLU A 86 -7.36 17.94 -3.76
C GLU A 86 -7.90 16.52 -3.79
N ARG A 87 -7.85 15.86 -4.96
CA ARG A 87 -8.36 14.50 -5.17
C ARG A 87 -7.38 13.68 -6.00
N ALA A 88 -7.10 12.45 -5.56
CA ALA A 88 -6.17 11.55 -6.21
C ALA A 88 -6.77 10.16 -6.50
N ILE A 89 -6.15 9.44 -7.41
CA ILE A 89 -6.23 7.99 -7.48
C ILE A 89 -5.29 7.47 -6.39
N VAL A 90 -5.79 6.61 -5.50
CA VAL A 90 -5.04 6.15 -4.33
C VAL A 90 -4.89 4.63 -4.42
N GLY A 91 -3.68 4.15 -4.24
CA GLY A 91 -3.44 2.73 -4.35
C GLY A 91 -2.17 2.25 -3.64
N GLY A 92 -1.95 0.94 -3.74
CA GLY A 92 -0.76 0.34 -3.19
C GLY A 92 -0.82 -1.19 -3.17
N LEU A 93 0.32 -1.77 -2.81
CA LEU A 93 0.50 -3.20 -2.71
C LEU A 93 0.40 -3.66 -1.26
N SER A 94 -0.29 -4.79 -1.02
CA SER A 94 -0.34 -5.47 0.29
C SER A 94 -0.79 -4.51 1.40
N LEU A 95 0.10 -4.15 2.35
CA LEU A 95 -0.17 -3.13 3.38
C LEU A 95 -0.59 -1.79 2.76
N GLY A 96 0.05 -1.38 1.65
CA GLY A 96 -0.31 -0.15 0.93
C GLY A 96 -1.72 -0.18 0.37
N GLY A 97 -2.19 -1.34 -0.12
CA GLY A 97 -3.58 -1.53 -0.56
C GLY A 97 -4.57 -1.45 0.61
N TYR A 98 -4.25 -2.07 1.75
CA TYR A 98 -5.04 -1.94 2.97
C TYR A 98 -5.13 -0.48 3.46
N MET A 99 -4.01 0.25 3.45
CA MET A 99 -3.97 1.67 3.82
C MET A 99 -4.74 2.55 2.84
N SER A 100 -4.79 2.18 1.56
CA SER A 100 -5.61 2.89 0.55
C SER A 100 -7.11 2.72 0.81
N LEU A 101 -7.55 1.52 1.22
CA LEU A 101 -8.93 1.30 1.69
C LEU A 101 -9.24 2.12 2.96
N ALA A 102 -8.30 2.14 3.91
CA ALA A 102 -8.44 2.93 5.14
C ALA A 102 -8.45 4.44 4.85
N PHE A 103 -7.68 4.88 3.85
CA PHE A 103 -7.71 6.27 3.40
C PHE A 103 -9.07 6.64 2.80
N TYR A 104 -9.64 5.77 1.95
CA TYR A 104 -10.99 5.99 1.43
C TYR A 104 -12.05 6.06 2.55
N LEU A 105 -11.95 5.19 3.55
CA LEU A 105 -12.86 5.21 4.70
C LEU A 105 -12.81 6.55 5.47
N SER A 106 -11.63 7.18 5.55
CA SER A 106 -11.43 8.43 6.32
C SER A 106 -11.66 9.68 5.48
N TYR A 107 -11.37 9.65 4.18
CA TYR A 107 -11.39 10.78 3.25
C TYR A 107 -11.99 10.38 1.89
N PRO A 108 -13.25 9.89 1.83
CA PRO A 108 -13.84 9.43 0.57
C PRO A 108 -13.90 10.52 -0.52
N GLU A 109 -14.08 11.78 -0.11
CA GLU A 109 -14.10 12.93 -1.02
C GLU A 109 -12.74 13.22 -1.68
N ARG A 110 -11.63 12.76 -1.07
CA ARG A 110 -10.26 12.94 -1.58
C ARG A 110 -9.88 11.88 -2.63
N VAL A 111 -10.72 10.86 -2.86
CA VAL A 111 -10.39 9.73 -3.73
C VAL A 111 -11.18 9.77 -5.03
N ARG A 112 -10.49 9.64 -6.17
CA ARG A 112 -11.10 9.50 -7.50
C ARG A 112 -11.30 8.05 -7.91
N ALA A 113 -10.36 7.17 -7.54
CA ALA A 113 -10.38 5.73 -7.78
C ALA A 113 -9.44 5.02 -6.81
N LEU A 114 -9.61 3.70 -6.66
CA LEU A 114 -8.73 2.84 -5.87
C LEU A 114 -7.97 1.86 -6.76
N LEU A 115 -6.69 1.65 -6.44
CA LEU A 115 -5.81 0.66 -7.06
C LEU A 115 -5.27 -0.27 -5.96
N LEU A 116 -5.81 -1.49 -5.89
CA LEU A 116 -5.55 -2.46 -4.82
C LEU A 116 -4.77 -3.64 -5.40
N PHE A 117 -3.49 -3.79 -5.00
CA PHE A 117 -2.59 -4.76 -5.57
C PHE A 117 -2.16 -5.78 -4.53
N ASP A 118 -2.37 -7.08 -4.81
CA ASP A 118 -1.94 -8.19 -3.94
C ASP A 118 -2.28 -7.92 -2.46
N ALA A 119 -3.49 -7.44 -2.19
CA ALA A 119 -3.91 -6.90 -0.91
C ALA A 119 -5.18 -7.58 -0.39
N GLY A 120 -5.42 -7.40 0.91
CA GLY A 120 -6.67 -7.83 1.56
C GLY A 120 -7.30 -6.70 2.39
N PRO A 121 -8.60 -6.77 2.63
CA PRO A 121 -9.36 -5.73 3.34
C PRO A 121 -9.30 -5.88 4.86
N GLY A 122 -8.54 -6.82 5.38
CA GLY A 122 -8.51 -7.19 6.78
C GLY A 122 -9.49 -8.31 7.14
N PHE A 123 -9.79 -8.45 8.43
CA PHE A 123 -10.54 -9.59 8.95
C PHE A 123 -11.81 -9.15 9.70
N LYS A 124 -12.95 -9.79 9.39
CA LYS A 124 -14.20 -9.64 10.16
C LYS A 124 -14.16 -10.40 11.47
N ASN A 125 -13.61 -11.62 11.42
CA ASN A 125 -13.53 -12.55 12.53
C ASN A 125 -12.39 -12.14 13.47
N ASP A 126 -12.67 -12.07 14.77
CA ASP A 126 -11.70 -11.64 15.77
C ASP A 126 -10.56 -12.65 15.96
N GLU A 127 -10.84 -13.96 15.82
CA GLU A 127 -9.84 -15.01 15.92
C GLU A 127 -8.85 -14.94 14.74
N ALA A 128 -9.37 -14.76 13.51
CA ALA A 128 -8.54 -14.61 12.32
C ALA A 128 -7.68 -13.32 12.40
N ARG A 129 -8.26 -12.23 12.94
CA ARG A 129 -7.52 -11.00 13.19
C ARG A 129 -6.45 -11.18 14.26
N ALA A 130 -6.74 -11.89 15.34
CA ALA A 130 -5.75 -12.22 16.36
C ALA A 130 -4.61 -13.10 15.83
N ALA A 131 -4.91 -14.07 14.98
CA ALA A 131 -3.90 -14.90 14.32
C ALA A 131 -3.00 -14.06 13.39
N TRP A 132 -3.56 -13.12 12.64
CA TRP A 132 -2.79 -12.16 11.84
C TRP A 132 -1.90 -11.29 12.72
N ASN A 133 -2.42 -10.73 13.81
CA ASN A 133 -1.66 -9.88 14.72
C ASN A 133 -0.53 -10.64 15.41
N LYS A 134 -0.71 -11.93 15.69
CA LYS A 134 0.36 -12.80 16.17
C LYS A 134 1.51 -12.89 15.14
N ARG A 135 1.19 -13.08 13.85
CA ARG A 135 2.20 -13.07 12.77
C ARG A 135 2.90 -11.72 12.64
N ALA A 136 2.17 -10.62 12.80
CA ALA A 136 2.77 -9.29 12.82
C ALA A 136 3.75 -9.13 13.99
N ALA A 137 3.43 -9.65 15.18
CA ALA A 137 4.31 -9.66 16.33
C ALA A 137 5.55 -10.55 16.12
N GLU A 138 5.38 -11.74 15.53
CA GLU A 138 6.50 -12.62 15.15
C GLU A 138 7.42 -11.93 14.15
N THR A 139 6.86 -11.21 13.17
CA THR A 139 7.63 -10.40 12.22
C THR A 139 8.39 -9.27 12.93
N ALA A 140 7.77 -8.56 13.87
CA ALA A 140 8.45 -7.54 14.66
C ALA A 140 9.62 -8.13 15.45
N ASN A 141 9.42 -9.31 16.06
CA ASN A 141 10.45 -10.00 16.82
C ASN A 141 11.66 -10.42 15.94
N SER A 142 11.42 -10.87 14.69
CA SER A 142 12.52 -11.21 13.78
C SER A 142 13.41 -9.99 13.48
N PHE A 143 12.83 -8.79 13.34
CA PHE A 143 13.61 -7.56 13.18
C PHE A 143 14.34 -7.15 14.47
N ALA A 144 13.79 -7.43 15.63
CA ALA A 144 14.44 -7.15 16.91
C ALA A 144 15.64 -8.08 17.16
N THR A 145 15.58 -9.34 16.70
CA THR A 145 16.61 -10.36 16.94
C THR A 145 17.66 -10.44 15.83
N GLU A 146 17.25 -10.35 14.58
CA GLU A 146 18.11 -10.54 13.39
C GLU A 146 18.47 -9.21 12.71
N GLY A 147 17.84 -8.11 13.11
CA GLY A 147 18.00 -6.82 12.46
C GLY A 147 17.54 -6.84 11.00
N LEU A 148 18.15 -6.02 10.16
CA LEU A 148 17.82 -5.95 8.72
C LEU A 148 18.24 -7.22 7.94
N ALA A 149 19.04 -8.11 8.53
CA ALA A 149 19.39 -9.40 7.89
C ALA A 149 18.15 -10.28 7.67
N SER A 150 17.11 -10.13 8.51
CA SER A 150 15.80 -10.79 8.36
C SER A 150 15.13 -10.55 6.99
N LEU A 151 15.49 -9.48 6.27
CA LEU A 151 14.94 -9.19 4.93
C LEU A 151 15.39 -10.17 3.85
N ARG A 152 16.60 -10.74 3.97
CA ARG A 152 17.23 -11.57 2.93
C ARG A 152 16.47 -12.88 2.62
N SER A 153 15.72 -13.39 3.58
CA SER A 153 14.89 -14.61 3.45
C SER A 153 13.44 -14.33 3.06
N ARG A 154 13.10 -13.09 2.74
CA ARG A 154 11.75 -12.64 2.42
C ARG A 154 11.51 -12.55 0.92
N SER A 155 10.32 -12.12 0.54
CA SER A 155 9.93 -11.89 -0.85
C SER A 155 10.82 -10.86 -1.57
N ARG A 156 10.75 -10.86 -2.91
CA ARG A 156 11.65 -10.07 -3.76
C ARG A 156 11.62 -8.58 -3.45
N GLU A 157 10.44 -8.01 -3.28
CA GLU A 157 10.25 -6.58 -2.99
C GLU A 157 10.86 -6.18 -1.63
N MET A 158 10.93 -7.11 -0.68
CA MET A 158 11.56 -6.89 0.63
C MET A 158 13.07 -7.11 0.57
N ALA A 159 13.53 -8.16 -0.11
CA ALA A 159 14.96 -8.51 -0.19
C ALA A 159 15.80 -7.45 -0.91
N THR A 160 15.20 -6.71 -1.85
CA THR A 160 15.87 -5.62 -2.60
C THR A 160 15.71 -4.25 -1.94
N SER A 161 14.89 -4.14 -0.92
CA SER A 161 14.63 -2.88 -0.21
C SER A 161 15.74 -2.54 0.78
N THR A 162 16.07 -1.25 0.85
CA THR A 162 17.03 -0.71 1.83
C THR A 162 16.30 0.10 2.87
N HIS A 163 16.59 -0.17 4.15
CA HIS A 163 15.96 0.51 5.28
C HIS A 163 17.02 1.07 6.24
N ARG A 164 16.68 2.15 6.94
CA ARG A 164 17.55 2.79 7.92
C ARG A 164 17.49 2.12 9.29
N SER A 165 16.40 1.40 9.63
CA SER A 165 16.13 0.93 10.98
C SER A 165 15.32 -0.36 11.02
N ALA A 166 15.90 -1.43 11.56
CA ALA A 166 15.15 -2.64 11.89
C ALA A 166 14.10 -2.40 12.98
N ALA A 167 14.43 -1.56 13.98
CA ALA A 167 13.49 -1.17 15.03
C ALA A 167 12.30 -0.39 14.48
N GLY A 168 12.51 0.43 13.44
CA GLY A 168 11.42 1.09 12.70
C GLY A 168 10.48 0.10 12.05
N LEU A 169 11.01 -0.91 11.35
CA LEU A 169 10.21 -1.99 10.77
C LEU A 169 9.46 -2.81 11.84
N ALA A 170 10.10 -3.11 12.96
CA ALA A 170 9.44 -3.81 14.06
C ALA A 170 8.24 -3.01 14.61
N ARG A 171 8.39 -1.71 14.83
CA ARG A 171 7.28 -0.83 15.27
C ARG A 171 6.19 -0.75 14.21
N ALA A 172 6.55 -0.64 12.93
CA ALA A 172 5.60 -0.64 11.82
C ALA A 172 4.79 -1.95 11.74
N ALA A 173 5.40 -3.12 12.03
CA ALA A 173 4.67 -4.38 12.13
C ALA A 173 3.61 -4.32 13.23
N LEU A 174 3.97 -3.85 14.41
CA LEU A 174 3.05 -3.81 15.56
C LEU A 174 1.95 -2.76 15.42
N GLY A 175 2.22 -1.63 14.75
CA GLY A 175 1.29 -0.51 14.68
C GLY A 175 0.54 -0.38 13.35
N MET A 176 1.14 -0.79 12.24
CA MET A 176 0.59 -0.60 10.89
C MET A 176 0.15 -1.91 10.24
N LEU A 177 0.94 -2.98 10.36
CA LEU A 177 0.60 -4.29 9.81
C LEU A 177 -0.44 -5.00 10.68
N ALA A 178 -0.37 -4.86 12.00
CA ALA A 178 -1.39 -5.35 12.93
C ALA A 178 -2.72 -4.61 12.73
N GLN A 179 -3.82 -5.32 12.88
CA GLN A 179 -5.17 -4.80 12.65
C GLN A 179 -5.96 -4.71 13.96
N ARG A 180 -6.54 -3.54 14.23
CA ARG A 180 -7.26 -3.26 15.49
C ARG A 180 -8.72 -3.63 15.43
N ASP A 181 -9.36 -3.50 14.25
CA ASP A 181 -10.80 -3.60 14.08
C ASP A 181 -11.18 -4.16 12.70
N ALA A 182 -12.47 -4.27 12.45
CA ALA A 182 -13.03 -4.71 11.18
C ALA A 182 -13.63 -3.55 10.35
N LEU A 183 -13.31 -2.28 10.63
CA LEU A 183 -13.94 -1.14 9.96
C LEU A 183 -13.67 -1.14 8.47
N VAL A 184 -12.42 -1.37 8.05
CA VAL A 184 -12.03 -1.36 6.63
C VAL A 184 -12.77 -2.45 5.85
N ILE A 185 -12.79 -3.71 6.31
CA ILE A 185 -13.51 -4.78 5.60
C ILE A 185 -15.02 -4.59 5.59
N LYS A 186 -15.58 -3.94 6.60
CA LYS A 186 -17.02 -3.63 6.67
C LYS A 186 -17.42 -2.48 5.75
N SER A 187 -16.51 -1.56 5.42
CA SER A 187 -16.81 -0.41 4.55
C SER A 187 -16.77 -0.72 3.05
N LEU A 188 -16.35 -1.93 2.62
CA LEU A 188 -16.23 -2.27 1.21
C LEU A 188 -17.51 -2.01 0.37
N PRO A 189 -18.74 -2.31 0.86
CA PRO A 189 -19.97 -2.03 0.11
C PRO A 189 -20.26 -0.53 -0.08
N ASP A 190 -19.63 0.33 0.71
CA ASP A 190 -19.83 1.78 0.67
C ASP A 190 -18.87 2.49 -0.28
N ILE A 191 -17.93 1.76 -0.89
CA ILE A 191 -16.99 2.31 -1.87
C ILE A 191 -17.74 2.64 -3.17
N LYS A 192 -17.77 3.93 -3.53
CA LYS A 192 -18.51 4.45 -4.69
C LYS A 192 -17.63 4.69 -5.92
N VAL A 193 -16.32 4.78 -5.73
CA VAL A 193 -15.36 5.09 -6.79
C VAL A 193 -14.97 3.84 -7.60
N PRO A 194 -14.58 4.00 -8.88
CA PRO A 194 -13.99 2.91 -9.65
C PRO A 194 -12.81 2.28 -8.90
N THR A 195 -12.75 0.96 -8.89
CA THR A 195 -11.74 0.22 -8.13
C THR A 195 -11.12 -0.88 -9.00
N LEU A 196 -9.80 -0.83 -9.18
CA LEU A 196 -9.02 -1.92 -9.77
C LEU A 196 -8.44 -2.79 -8.66
N ILE A 197 -8.61 -4.10 -8.79
CA ILE A 197 -7.98 -5.10 -7.93
C ILE A 197 -7.08 -5.96 -8.80
N ILE A 198 -5.78 -5.99 -8.51
CA ILE A 198 -4.83 -6.90 -9.16
C ILE A 198 -4.32 -7.90 -8.13
N VAL A 199 -4.13 -9.15 -8.57
CA VAL A 199 -3.49 -10.20 -7.77
C VAL A 199 -2.67 -11.09 -8.68
N GLY A 200 -1.48 -11.51 -8.23
CA GLY A 200 -0.69 -12.53 -8.89
C GLY A 200 -1.37 -13.91 -8.80
N ALA A 201 -1.33 -14.69 -9.89
CA ALA A 201 -1.94 -16.03 -9.91
C ALA A 201 -1.31 -16.99 -8.88
N ASP A 202 -0.05 -16.76 -8.54
CA ASP A 202 0.72 -17.58 -7.61
C ASP A 202 0.72 -17.01 -6.16
N ASP A 203 0.01 -15.89 -5.92
CA ASP A 203 -0.17 -15.30 -4.59
C ASP A 203 -1.34 -15.94 -3.83
N ALA A 204 -1.21 -17.24 -3.55
CA ALA A 204 -2.25 -18.06 -2.95
C ALA A 204 -2.91 -17.43 -1.70
N PRO A 205 -2.19 -16.77 -0.75
CA PRO A 205 -2.80 -16.16 0.41
C PRO A 205 -3.75 -15.00 0.09
N PHE A 206 -3.59 -14.33 -1.06
CA PHE A 206 -4.37 -13.14 -1.41
C PHE A 206 -5.43 -13.37 -2.50
N LEU A 207 -5.49 -14.57 -3.12
CA LEU A 207 -6.55 -14.90 -4.09
C LEU A 207 -7.94 -14.76 -3.48
N ALA A 208 -8.22 -15.43 -2.36
CA ALA A 208 -9.53 -15.36 -1.71
C ALA A 208 -9.86 -13.96 -1.14
N PRO A 209 -8.94 -13.21 -0.48
CA PRO A 209 -9.17 -11.82 -0.09
C PRO A 209 -9.53 -10.89 -1.26
N THR A 210 -8.87 -11.04 -2.41
CA THR A 210 -9.15 -10.22 -3.60
C THR A 210 -10.48 -10.60 -4.26
N ASP A 211 -10.85 -11.89 -4.30
CA ASP A 211 -12.20 -12.32 -4.72
C ASP A 211 -13.28 -11.73 -3.83
N TYR A 212 -13.04 -11.74 -2.52
CA TYR A 212 -13.97 -11.15 -1.56
C TYR A 212 -14.14 -9.64 -1.79
N MET A 213 -13.05 -8.88 -2.00
CA MET A 213 -13.12 -7.45 -2.31
C MET A 213 -13.87 -7.20 -3.62
N ALA A 214 -13.57 -7.96 -4.68
CA ALA A 214 -14.23 -7.83 -5.97
C ALA A 214 -15.74 -8.09 -5.88
N ALA A 215 -16.17 -9.03 -5.04
CA ALA A 215 -17.58 -9.32 -4.81
C ALA A 215 -18.31 -8.29 -3.93
N LYS A 216 -17.58 -7.49 -3.12
CA LYS A 216 -18.17 -6.55 -2.15
C LYS A 216 -18.11 -5.09 -2.57
N ILE A 217 -17.14 -4.71 -3.38
CA ILE A 217 -17.00 -3.34 -3.90
C ILE A 217 -17.85 -3.22 -5.18
N PRO A 218 -18.86 -2.35 -5.23
CA PRO A 218 -19.83 -2.31 -6.34
C PRO A 218 -19.21 -2.06 -7.72
N ASN A 219 -18.17 -1.23 -7.79
CA ASN A 219 -17.52 -0.83 -9.05
C ASN A 219 -16.09 -1.41 -9.16
N ALA A 220 -15.90 -2.65 -8.69
CA ALA A 220 -14.60 -3.31 -8.75
C ALA A 220 -14.39 -4.03 -10.08
N HIS A 221 -13.18 -3.89 -10.62
CA HIS A 221 -12.65 -4.67 -11.72
C HIS A 221 -11.46 -5.48 -11.22
N LYS A 222 -11.52 -6.82 -11.31
CA LYS A 222 -10.44 -7.72 -10.88
C LYS A 222 -9.65 -8.23 -12.08
N VAL A 223 -8.31 -8.21 -11.94
CA VAL A 223 -7.36 -8.79 -12.90
C VAL A 223 -6.44 -9.75 -12.14
N VAL A 224 -6.23 -10.94 -12.71
CA VAL A 224 -5.25 -11.92 -12.23
C VAL A 224 -4.06 -11.90 -13.17
N ILE A 225 -2.87 -11.68 -12.65
CA ILE A 225 -1.62 -11.64 -13.44
C ILE A 225 -1.01 -13.05 -13.44
N PRO A 226 -0.89 -13.71 -14.59
CA PRO A 226 -0.29 -15.04 -14.67
C PRO A 226 1.20 -15.00 -14.32
N HIS A 227 1.71 -16.08 -13.73
CA HIS A 227 3.13 -16.23 -13.37
C HIS A 227 3.65 -15.08 -12.49
N ALA A 228 2.84 -14.60 -11.58
CA ALA A 228 3.19 -13.56 -10.61
C ALA A 228 2.79 -13.99 -9.20
N GLY A 229 3.67 -13.74 -8.24
CA GLY A 229 3.43 -13.90 -6.81
C GLY A 229 2.92 -12.60 -6.16
N HIS A 230 3.33 -12.38 -4.91
CA HIS A 230 2.86 -11.26 -4.07
C HIS A 230 3.33 -9.86 -4.55
N ALA A 231 4.33 -9.76 -5.38
CA ALA A 231 4.76 -8.50 -5.98
C ALA A 231 4.53 -8.52 -7.49
N SER A 232 3.26 -8.60 -7.91
CA SER A 232 2.87 -8.75 -9.30
C SER A 232 3.40 -7.64 -10.21
N ASN A 233 3.61 -6.43 -9.68
CA ASN A 233 4.24 -5.31 -10.38
C ASN A 233 5.75 -5.51 -10.67
N LEU A 234 6.44 -6.38 -9.91
CA LEU A 234 7.85 -6.72 -10.10
C LEU A 234 8.02 -8.01 -10.92
N ASP A 235 7.12 -8.96 -10.72
CA ASP A 235 7.19 -10.28 -11.39
C ASP A 235 6.77 -10.17 -12.86
N GLN A 236 5.74 -9.39 -13.16
CA GLN A 236 5.19 -9.22 -14.52
C GLN A 236 4.90 -7.73 -14.79
N PRO A 237 5.92 -6.85 -14.84
CA PRO A 237 5.73 -5.41 -14.90
C PRO A 237 4.95 -4.93 -16.13
N GLU A 238 5.13 -5.56 -17.29
CA GLU A 238 4.43 -5.19 -18.52
C GLU A 238 2.93 -5.49 -18.42
N LEU A 239 2.54 -6.68 -17.98
CA LEU A 239 1.14 -7.08 -17.80
C LEU A 239 0.47 -6.25 -16.72
N PHE A 240 1.17 -5.99 -15.63
CA PHE A 240 0.70 -5.13 -14.54
C PHE A 240 0.43 -3.71 -15.06
N ASN A 241 1.40 -3.08 -15.72
CA ASN A 241 1.27 -1.74 -16.27
C ASN A 241 0.13 -1.64 -17.29
N GLN A 242 -0.01 -2.62 -18.18
CA GLN A 242 -1.12 -2.70 -19.15
C GLN A 242 -2.49 -2.75 -18.44
N ALA A 243 -2.62 -3.57 -17.38
CA ALA A 243 -3.86 -3.67 -16.62
C ALA A 243 -4.23 -2.34 -15.95
N VAL A 244 -3.26 -1.65 -15.34
CA VAL A 244 -3.46 -0.34 -14.70
C VAL A 244 -3.85 0.70 -15.74
N LEU A 245 -3.11 0.84 -16.84
CA LEU A 245 -3.37 1.84 -17.88
C LEU A 245 -4.74 1.63 -18.54
N LYS A 246 -5.10 0.38 -18.85
CA LYS A 246 -6.42 0.04 -19.41
C LYS A 246 -7.56 0.41 -18.46
N PHE A 247 -7.39 0.17 -17.17
CA PHE A 247 -8.38 0.58 -16.16
C PHE A 247 -8.49 2.10 -16.09
N LEU A 248 -7.40 2.84 -16.04
CA LEU A 248 -7.40 4.30 -15.98
C LEU A 248 -8.09 4.92 -17.21
N GLU A 249 -7.88 4.35 -18.39
CA GLU A 249 -8.53 4.77 -19.62
C GLU A 249 -10.05 4.48 -19.58
N SER A 250 -10.44 3.25 -19.23
CA SER A 250 -11.85 2.83 -19.20
C SER A 250 -12.68 3.57 -18.14
N ALA A 251 -12.05 4.00 -17.06
CA ALA A 251 -12.67 4.78 -15.99
C ALA A 251 -12.61 6.30 -16.23
N HIS A 252 -12.13 6.76 -17.39
CA HIS A 252 -11.96 8.18 -17.73
C HIS A 252 -11.14 8.97 -16.69
N LEU A 253 -10.01 8.39 -16.29
CA LEU A 253 -9.12 8.92 -15.25
C LEU A 253 -7.78 9.46 -15.80
N LEU A 254 -7.64 9.52 -17.13
CA LEU A 254 -6.45 10.02 -17.82
C LEU A 254 -6.35 11.54 -17.76
#